data_095c4240f4f265df3a027d54cfd55639
#
_entry.id   095c4240f4f265df3a027d54cfd55639
#
_cell.length_a   1.000
_cell.length_b   1.000
_cell.length_c   1.000
_cell.angle_alpha   90.00
_cell.angle_beta   90.00
_cell.angle_gamma   90.00
#
_symmetry.space_group_name_H-M   'P 1'
#
loop_
_entity.id
_entity.type
_entity.pdbx_description
1 polymer ?
#
loop_
_entity_poly.entity_id
_entity_poly.type
_entity_poly.pdbx_seq_one_letter_code
_entity_poly.pdbx_strand_id
1 'polypeptide(L)'
;VQLSRANSVQIWTWLEYFYVVVLLGLLTQGPVLKIWEASGQIDAGIISNTKFATYLLVQVPAVVLLFRRGIPASLLKGPVGVLLTFCAWMFLSTFWSTFSSYSLVESFTLTVTCLAGLYIARSFTLLQQLTLFLVAMQPGLLISWYAVRNNWSGAVNFDENYWIGIYFNRNSLAPPAALGLLTAGALAWILINRKPKYWFLSIVILVDVMILDLGLLIRSKSSTSLGAIAVFIFVWGFWTAIRWFQRRRISLNKTQLV
;
A
#
# COMPACT_ATOMS: atom_id res chain seq x y z
N VAL A 1 -24.41 31.56 8.12
CA VAL A 1 -24.58 30.16 8.59
C VAL A 1 -24.21 29.16 7.51
N GLN A 2 -24.49 29.39 6.22
CA GLN A 2 -24.14 28.45 5.12
C GLN A 2 -22.62 28.37 4.82
N LEU A 3 -21.90 29.48 4.87
CA LEU A 3 -20.44 29.53 4.66
C LEU A 3 -19.66 28.75 5.73
N SER A 4 -20.13 28.73 6.97
CA SER A 4 -19.52 28.00 8.08
C SER A 4 -19.64 26.46 7.90
N ARG A 5 -20.75 25.97 7.34
CA ARG A 5 -20.96 24.55 7.06
C ARG A 5 -20.09 24.05 5.89
N ALA A 6 -19.94 24.85 4.83
CA ALA A 6 -19.09 24.47 3.69
C ALA A 6 -17.61 24.34 4.10
N ASN A 7 -17.11 25.29 4.92
CA ASN A 7 -15.74 25.23 5.42
C ASN A 7 -15.50 24.04 6.36
N SER A 8 -16.46 23.69 7.21
CA SER A 8 -16.33 22.55 8.11
C SER A 8 -16.27 21.21 7.34
N VAL A 9 -17.08 21.02 6.32
CA VAL A 9 -17.06 19.81 5.47
C VAL A 9 -15.70 19.67 4.76
N GLN A 10 -15.15 20.77 4.27
CA GLN A 10 -13.86 20.76 3.60
C GLN A 10 -12.71 20.41 4.54
N ILE A 11 -12.71 20.93 5.77
CA ILE A 11 -11.71 20.62 6.80
C ILE A 11 -11.75 19.12 7.16
N TRP A 12 -12.94 18.56 7.38
CA TRP A 12 -13.08 17.12 7.68
C TRP A 12 -12.56 16.23 6.57
N THR A 13 -12.77 16.61 5.31
CA THR A 13 -12.26 15.89 4.15
C THR A 13 -10.73 15.89 4.15
N TRP A 14 -10.08 17.03 4.39
CA TRP A 14 -8.62 17.12 4.46
C TRP A 14 -8.03 16.32 5.62
N LEU A 15 -8.67 16.35 6.79
CA LEU A 15 -8.25 15.54 7.95
C LEU A 15 -8.35 14.04 7.65
N GLU A 16 -9.37 13.61 6.92
CA GLU A 16 -9.54 12.23 6.51
C GLU A 16 -8.44 11.79 5.52
N TYR A 17 -8.09 12.61 4.53
CA TYR A 17 -6.96 12.35 3.63
C TYR A 17 -5.64 12.26 4.41
N PHE A 18 -5.36 13.21 5.27
CA PHE A 18 -4.15 13.22 6.11
C PHE A 18 -4.07 11.96 6.98
N TYR A 19 -5.17 11.61 7.64
CA TYR A 19 -5.26 10.40 8.44
C TYR A 19 -4.94 9.14 7.65
N VAL A 20 -5.49 8.99 6.44
CA VAL A 20 -5.23 7.82 5.60
C VAL A 20 -3.78 7.77 5.12
N VAL A 21 -3.16 8.91 4.81
CA VAL A 21 -1.73 8.97 4.48
C VAL A 21 -0.89 8.49 5.66
N VAL A 22 -1.17 8.98 6.87
CA VAL A 22 -0.47 8.55 8.09
C VAL A 22 -0.70 7.06 8.36
N LEU A 23 -1.95 6.58 8.26
CA LEU A 23 -2.30 5.17 8.40
C LEU A 23 -1.49 4.28 7.46
N LEU A 24 -1.51 4.58 6.17
CA LEU A 24 -0.80 3.80 5.15
C LEU A 24 0.72 3.88 5.34
N GLY A 25 1.26 5.07 5.65
CA GLY A 25 2.69 5.26 5.90
C GLY A 25 3.19 4.45 7.10
N LEU A 26 2.44 4.42 8.20
CA LEU A 26 2.77 3.64 9.39
C LEU A 26 2.67 2.13 9.16
N LEU A 27 1.71 1.69 8.33
CA LEU A 27 1.58 0.27 7.96
C LEU A 27 2.79 -0.27 7.17
N THR A 28 3.62 0.61 6.58
CA THR A 28 4.87 0.19 5.94
C THR A 28 5.96 -0.23 6.91
N GLN A 29 5.80 0.03 8.21
CA GLN A 29 6.74 -0.28 9.30
C GLN A 29 8.07 0.50 9.29
N GLY A 30 8.43 1.18 8.21
CA GLY A 30 9.72 1.85 8.06
C GLY A 30 9.97 2.96 9.09
N PRO A 31 9.15 4.01 9.13
CA PRO A 31 9.43 5.18 9.97
C PRO A 31 9.41 4.89 11.47
N VAL A 32 8.62 3.92 11.90
CA VAL A 32 8.38 3.63 13.33
C VAL A 32 9.50 2.78 13.92
N LEU A 33 10.05 1.83 13.15
CA LEU A 33 11.03 0.87 13.65
C LEU A 33 12.38 1.54 14.00
N LYS A 34 12.86 2.47 13.20
CA LYS A 34 14.12 3.18 13.47
C LYS A 34 14.04 4.12 14.69
N ILE A 35 12.89 4.71 14.94
CA ILE A 35 12.67 5.53 16.15
C ILE A 35 12.77 4.66 17.40
N TRP A 36 12.30 3.41 17.32
CA TRP A 36 12.34 2.47 18.46
C TRP A 36 13.70 1.81 18.62
N GLU A 37 14.42 1.50 17.55
CA GLU A 37 15.82 1.08 17.63
C GLU A 37 16.69 2.14 18.34
N ALA A 38 16.48 3.40 18.01
CA ALA A 38 17.21 4.52 18.63
C ALA A 38 16.90 4.68 20.11
N SER A 39 15.75 4.19 20.61
CA SER A 39 15.38 4.23 22.03
C SER A 39 16.01 3.11 22.87
N GLY A 40 16.82 2.21 22.27
CA GLY A 40 17.50 1.11 22.97
C GLY A 40 16.59 0.01 23.54
N GLN A 41 15.31 0.02 23.22
CA GLN A 41 14.30 -0.93 23.72
C GLN A 41 14.11 -2.14 22.78
N ILE A 42 15.20 -2.78 22.39
CA ILE A 42 15.12 -3.94 21.49
C ILE A 42 15.11 -5.25 22.28
N ASP A 43 14.03 -5.51 23.00
CA ASP A 43 13.65 -6.86 23.35
C ASP A 43 12.54 -7.34 22.39
N ALA A 44 12.74 -8.47 21.74
CA ALA A 44 11.81 -8.98 20.71
C ALA A 44 10.35 -9.08 21.18
N GLY A 45 10.12 -9.31 22.49
CA GLY A 45 8.81 -9.32 23.11
C GLY A 45 8.17 -7.95 23.29
N ILE A 46 8.95 -6.92 23.61
CA ILE A 46 8.49 -5.53 23.78
C ILE A 46 8.14 -4.92 22.43
N ILE A 47 8.93 -5.21 21.38
CA ILE A 47 8.63 -4.80 19.99
C ILE A 47 7.26 -5.34 19.57
N SER A 48 6.93 -6.57 19.90
CA SER A 48 5.66 -7.20 19.56
C SER A 48 4.46 -6.44 20.14
N ASN A 49 4.48 -6.13 21.44
CA ASN A 49 3.37 -5.47 22.13
C ASN A 49 3.21 -4.00 21.73
N THR A 50 4.30 -3.26 21.62
CA THR A 50 4.27 -1.84 21.27
C THR A 50 3.90 -1.66 19.78
N LYS A 51 4.40 -2.55 18.92
CA LYS A 51 4.01 -2.63 17.51
C LYS A 51 2.50 -2.87 17.39
N PHE A 52 1.99 -3.87 18.09
CA PHE A 52 0.57 -4.20 18.13
C PHE A 52 -0.29 -3.02 18.60
N ALA A 53 0.08 -2.39 19.73
CA ALA A 53 -0.63 -1.23 20.27
C ALA A 53 -0.65 -0.05 19.26
N THR A 54 0.49 0.25 18.62
CA THR A 54 0.58 1.34 17.64
C THR A 54 -0.28 1.06 16.40
N TYR A 55 -0.25 -0.17 15.89
CA TYR A 55 -1.08 -0.55 14.75
C TYR A 55 -2.57 -0.48 15.09
N LEU A 56 -2.98 -0.95 16.27
CA LEU A 56 -4.35 -0.82 16.71
C LEU A 56 -4.79 0.63 16.80
N LEU A 57 -4.00 1.46 17.49
CA LEU A 57 -4.33 2.88 17.70
C LEU A 57 -4.57 3.61 16.37
N VAL A 58 -3.77 3.30 15.36
CA VAL A 58 -3.87 3.97 14.05
C VAL A 58 -4.99 3.37 13.18
N GLN A 59 -5.30 2.08 13.32
CA GLN A 59 -6.30 1.41 12.47
C GLN A 59 -7.73 1.49 13.03
N VAL A 60 -7.89 1.54 14.36
CA VAL A 60 -9.22 1.59 15.00
C VAL A 60 -10.10 2.73 14.49
N PRO A 61 -9.62 3.97 14.28
CA PRO A 61 -10.45 5.03 13.72
C PRO A 61 -11.00 4.67 12.32
N ALA A 62 -10.23 4.00 11.45
CA ALA A 62 -10.72 3.55 10.15
C ALA A 62 -11.86 2.55 10.28
N VAL A 63 -11.74 1.61 11.22
CA VAL A 63 -12.78 0.61 11.51
C VAL A 63 -14.04 1.29 12.03
N VAL A 64 -13.90 2.23 12.98
CA VAL A 64 -15.03 3.02 13.50
C VAL A 64 -15.73 3.81 12.38
N LEU A 65 -14.96 4.46 11.51
CA LEU A 65 -15.50 5.21 10.37
C LEU A 65 -16.19 4.29 9.36
N LEU A 66 -15.66 3.08 9.12
CA LEU A 66 -16.28 2.07 8.27
C LEU A 66 -17.67 1.69 8.81
N PHE A 67 -17.77 1.35 10.10
CA PHE A 67 -19.06 0.98 10.72
C PHE A 67 -20.04 2.14 10.76
N ARG A 68 -19.60 3.37 11.04
CA ARG A 68 -20.46 4.56 10.98
C ARG A 68 -21.05 4.80 9.59
N ARG A 69 -20.32 4.49 8.53
CA ARG A 69 -20.80 4.59 7.14
C ARG A 69 -21.71 3.41 6.74
N GLY A 70 -21.83 2.42 7.59
CA GLY A 70 -22.57 1.19 7.37
C GLY A 70 -21.89 0.26 6.35
N ILE A 71 -22.01 -1.04 6.49
CA ILE A 71 -21.51 -2.02 5.52
C ILE A 71 -22.73 -2.55 4.76
N PRO A 72 -22.95 -2.22 3.48
CA PRO A 72 -24.08 -2.76 2.75
C PRO A 72 -23.91 -4.27 2.57
N ALA A 73 -24.98 -5.03 2.77
CA ALA A 73 -24.97 -6.49 2.66
C ALA A 73 -24.47 -6.99 1.27
N SER A 74 -24.58 -6.15 0.23
CA SER A 74 -24.06 -6.46 -1.10
C SER A 74 -22.53 -6.53 -1.13
N LEU A 75 -21.81 -5.84 -0.25
CA LEU A 75 -20.35 -5.93 -0.13
C LEU A 75 -19.89 -7.25 0.51
N LEU A 76 -20.75 -7.91 1.29
CA LEU A 76 -20.43 -9.21 1.88
C LEU A 76 -20.44 -10.33 0.82
N LYS A 77 -20.95 -10.06 -0.38
CA LYS A 77 -20.92 -10.97 -1.51
C LYS A 77 -19.67 -10.70 -2.36
N GLY A 78 -19.11 -11.75 -2.94
CA GLY A 78 -17.92 -11.66 -3.80
C GLY A 78 -16.60 -11.51 -3.04
N PRO A 79 -15.64 -10.73 -3.53
CA PRO A 79 -14.25 -10.68 -3.00
C PRO A 79 -14.17 -10.29 -1.51
N VAL A 80 -15.05 -9.39 -1.06
CA VAL A 80 -15.07 -8.97 0.35
C VAL A 80 -15.55 -10.11 1.25
N GLY A 81 -16.57 -10.89 0.81
CA GLY A 81 -17.01 -12.06 1.53
C GLY A 81 -15.90 -13.11 1.67
N VAL A 82 -15.14 -13.35 0.60
CA VAL A 82 -13.97 -14.25 0.64
C VAL A 82 -12.91 -13.73 1.63
N LEU A 83 -12.60 -12.45 1.62
CA LEU A 83 -11.65 -11.84 2.54
C LEU A 83 -12.09 -12.01 4.01
N LEU A 84 -13.36 -11.73 4.32
CA LEU A 84 -13.91 -11.89 5.67
C LEU A 84 -13.95 -13.36 6.11
N THR A 85 -14.27 -14.28 5.20
CA THR A 85 -14.19 -15.72 5.45
C THR A 85 -12.75 -16.14 5.78
N PHE A 86 -11.77 -15.61 5.05
CA PHE A 86 -10.35 -15.85 5.35
C PHE A 86 -9.97 -15.31 6.74
N CYS A 87 -10.40 -14.10 7.11
CA CYS A 87 -10.19 -13.57 8.46
C CYS A 87 -10.82 -14.48 9.53
N ALA A 88 -12.06 -14.95 9.33
CA ALA A 88 -12.72 -15.89 10.23
C ALA A 88 -11.95 -17.21 10.34
N TRP A 89 -11.44 -17.74 9.24
CA TRP A 89 -10.60 -18.93 9.22
C TRP A 89 -9.30 -18.74 10.03
N MET A 90 -8.65 -17.57 9.92
CA MET A 90 -7.48 -17.25 10.73
C MET A 90 -7.79 -17.26 12.23
N PHE A 91 -8.95 -16.74 12.67
CA PHE A 91 -9.38 -16.87 14.06
C PHE A 91 -9.62 -18.31 14.46
N LEU A 92 -10.28 -19.09 13.62
CA LEU A 92 -10.49 -20.51 13.90
C LEU A 92 -9.17 -21.27 14.04
N SER A 93 -8.13 -20.91 13.27
CA SER A 93 -6.83 -21.55 13.32
C SER A 93 -6.15 -21.43 14.69
N THR A 94 -6.55 -20.47 15.54
CA THR A 94 -6.00 -20.31 16.89
C THR A 94 -6.29 -21.51 17.79
N PHE A 95 -7.39 -22.24 17.55
CA PHE A 95 -7.80 -23.38 18.40
C PHE A 95 -6.86 -24.60 18.28
N TRP A 96 -6.15 -24.74 17.16
CA TRP A 96 -5.17 -25.84 16.94
C TRP A 96 -3.74 -25.34 16.79
N SER A 97 -3.49 -24.06 16.99
CA SER A 97 -2.15 -23.48 16.93
C SER A 97 -1.33 -23.87 18.16
N THR A 98 -0.07 -24.25 17.93
CA THR A 98 0.91 -24.47 19.01
C THR A 98 1.17 -23.18 19.82
N PHE A 99 1.02 -22.01 19.18
CA PHE A 99 1.19 -20.68 19.77
C PHE A 99 -0.12 -19.90 19.69
N SER A 100 -1.16 -20.37 20.38
CA SER A 100 -2.52 -19.84 20.26
C SER A 100 -2.63 -18.34 20.55
N SER A 101 -1.94 -17.84 21.59
CA SER A 101 -1.93 -16.41 21.94
C SER A 101 -1.32 -15.55 20.82
N TYR A 102 -0.21 -15.98 20.23
CA TYR A 102 0.42 -15.29 19.11
C TYR A 102 -0.49 -15.32 17.87
N SER A 103 -1.03 -16.47 17.54
CA SER A 103 -1.96 -16.64 16.41
C SER A 103 -3.21 -15.78 16.56
N LEU A 104 -3.73 -15.62 17.77
CA LEU A 104 -4.88 -14.75 18.07
C LEU A 104 -4.55 -13.28 17.79
N VAL A 105 -3.40 -12.80 18.27
CA VAL A 105 -2.94 -11.40 18.05
C VAL A 105 -2.75 -11.12 16.56
N GLU A 106 -2.11 -12.03 15.82
CA GLU A 106 -1.89 -11.85 14.38
C GLU A 106 -3.20 -11.91 13.59
N SER A 107 -4.13 -12.82 13.95
CA SER A 107 -5.47 -12.90 13.33
C SER A 107 -6.27 -11.62 13.55
N PHE A 108 -6.21 -11.06 14.76
CA PHE A 108 -6.86 -9.79 15.08
C PHE A 108 -6.26 -8.64 14.30
N THR A 109 -4.93 -8.53 14.28
CA THR A 109 -4.20 -7.48 13.51
C THR A 109 -4.53 -7.54 12.04
N LEU A 110 -4.52 -8.75 11.44
CA LEU A 110 -4.89 -8.95 10.05
C LEU A 110 -6.33 -8.49 9.77
N THR A 111 -7.27 -8.87 10.64
CA THR A 111 -8.69 -8.51 10.48
C THR A 111 -8.90 -7.00 10.54
N VAL A 112 -8.26 -6.32 11.50
CA VAL A 112 -8.34 -4.86 11.63
C VAL A 112 -7.72 -4.18 10.40
N THR A 113 -6.60 -4.71 9.87
CA THR A 113 -5.97 -4.24 8.64
C THR A 113 -6.88 -4.41 7.42
N CYS A 114 -7.55 -5.55 7.29
CA CYS A 114 -8.52 -5.80 6.22
C CYS A 114 -9.72 -4.84 6.30
N LEU A 115 -10.23 -4.57 7.50
CA LEU A 115 -11.33 -3.62 7.70
C LEU A 115 -10.89 -2.17 7.40
N ALA A 116 -9.67 -1.79 7.77
CA ALA A 116 -9.10 -0.49 7.39
C ALA A 116 -8.93 -0.37 5.87
N GLY A 117 -8.47 -1.42 5.20
CA GLY A 117 -8.42 -1.48 3.74
C GLY A 117 -9.81 -1.35 3.10
N LEU A 118 -10.81 -2.00 3.65
CA LEU A 118 -12.21 -1.89 3.21
C LEU A 118 -12.77 -0.47 3.39
N TYR A 119 -12.42 0.19 4.49
CA TYR A 119 -12.74 1.60 4.70
C TYR A 119 -12.17 2.49 3.59
N ILE A 120 -10.89 2.31 3.25
CA ILE A 120 -10.24 3.08 2.18
C ILE A 120 -10.90 2.78 0.83
N ALA A 121 -11.10 1.51 0.51
CA ALA A 121 -11.72 1.09 -0.74
C ALA A 121 -13.13 1.66 -0.93
N ARG A 122 -13.88 1.83 0.15
CA ARG A 122 -15.22 2.39 0.12
C ARG A 122 -15.27 3.92 0.11
N SER A 123 -14.33 4.56 0.81
CA SER A 123 -14.36 5.99 1.05
C SER A 123 -13.76 6.82 -0.08
N PHE A 124 -12.85 6.22 -0.85
CA PHE A 124 -12.07 6.92 -1.85
C PHE A 124 -12.22 6.29 -3.23
N THR A 125 -12.27 7.11 -4.27
CA THR A 125 -12.21 6.66 -5.66
C THR A 125 -10.85 6.02 -5.95
N LEU A 126 -10.78 5.16 -6.97
CA LEU A 126 -9.52 4.51 -7.37
C LEU A 126 -8.37 5.50 -7.57
N LEU A 127 -8.64 6.65 -8.21
CA LEU A 127 -7.62 7.68 -8.41
C LEU A 127 -7.12 8.25 -7.08
N GLN A 128 -8.02 8.52 -6.14
CA GLN A 128 -7.67 8.99 -4.80
C GLN A 128 -6.89 7.93 -4.03
N GLN A 129 -7.30 6.66 -4.10
CA GLN A 129 -6.56 5.55 -3.48
C GLN A 129 -5.12 5.47 -3.99
N LEU A 130 -4.91 5.46 -5.31
CA LEU A 130 -3.58 5.44 -5.91
C LEU A 130 -2.73 6.64 -5.45
N THR A 131 -3.32 7.83 -5.41
CA THR A 131 -2.63 9.04 -4.94
C THR A 131 -2.26 8.94 -3.46
N LEU A 132 -3.19 8.47 -2.61
CA LEU A 132 -2.95 8.29 -1.18
C LEU A 132 -1.85 7.24 -0.92
N PHE A 133 -1.87 6.11 -1.62
CA PHE A 133 -0.80 5.12 -1.55
C PHE A 133 0.55 5.72 -1.93
N LEU A 134 0.62 6.43 -3.06
CA LEU A 134 1.86 7.05 -3.50
C LEU A 134 2.39 8.04 -2.45
N VAL A 135 1.56 8.98 -2.01
CA VAL A 135 1.94 10.01 -1.04
C VAL A 135 2.35 9.40 0.31
N ALA A 136 1.72 8.30 0.72
CA ALA A 136 2.04 7.62 1.97
C ALA A 136 3.37 6.86 1.93
N MET A 137 3.73 6.27 0.78
CA MET A 137 4.98 5.49 0.63
C MET A 137 6.21 6.38 0.45
N GLN A 138 6.08 7.48 -0.30
CA GLN A 138 7.23 8.28 -0.74
C GLN A 138 8.09 8.87 0.39
N PRO A 139 7.56 9.39 1.51
CA PRO A 139 8.41 9.90 2.59
C PRO A 139 9.38 8.84 3.13
N GLY A 140 8.89 7.61 3.38
CA GLY A 140 9.73 6.51 3.86
C GLY A 140 10.81 6.08 2.85
N LEU A 141 10.48 6.08 1.56
CA LEU A 141 11.39 5.71 0.49
C LEU A 141 12.45 6.80 0.24
N LEU A 142 12.07 8.07 0.26
CA LEU A 142 12.99 9.20 0.16
C LEU A 142 13.98 9.23 1.33
N ILE A 143 13.48 9.06 2.57
CA ILE A 143 14.35 8.99 3.75
C ILE A 143 15.28 7.77 3.66
N SER A 144 14.79 6.64 3.16
CA SER A 144 15.64 5.45 2.96
C SER A 144 16.74 5.67 1.95
N TRP A 145 16.43 6.31 0.83
CA TRP A 145 17.43 6.71 -0.16
C TRP A 145 18.48 7.68 0.44
N TYR A 146 18.01 8.67 1.20
CA TYR A 146 18.88 9.64 1.88
C TYR A 146 19.77 8.95 2.94
N ALA A 147 19.21 8.03 3.73
CA ALA A 147 19.93 7.27 4.74
C ALA A 147 21.07 6.44 4.12
N VAL A 148 20.81 5.78 3.00
CA VAL A 148 21.82 5.01 2.26
C VAL A 148 22.91 5.93 1.70
N ARG A 149 22.54 7.07 1.11
CA ARG A 149 23.50 8.04 0.54
C ARG A 149 24.42 8.65 1.58
N ASN A 150 23.93 8.87 2.80
CA ASN A 150 24.69 9.44 3.90
C ASN A 150 25.29 8.38 4.83
N ASN A 151 25.32 7.12 4.42
CA ASN A 151 25.90 5.99 5.16
C ASN A 151 25.40 5.89 6.61
N TRP A 152 24.09 6.09 6.83
CA TRP A 152 23.51 5.89 8.15
C TRP A 152 23.72 4.44 8.60
N SER A 153 24.05 4.26 9.89
CA SER A 153 24.26 2.95 10.47
C SER A 153 23.05 2.03 10.21
N GLY A 154 23.30 0.84 9.68
CA GLY A 154 22.28 -0.15 9.35
C GLY A 154 21.43 0.17 8.12
N ALA A 155 21.69 1.25 7.35
CA ALA A 155 20.97 1.53 6.11
C ALA A 155 21.40 0.62 4.94
N VAL A 156 22.61 0.07 5.02
CA VAL A 156 23.16 -0.88 4.05
C VAL A 156 23.71 -2.08 4.80
N ASN A 157 23.42 -3.27 4.33
CA ASN A 157 24.13 -4.48 4.74
C ASN A 157 25.35 -4.62 3.82
N PHE A 158 26.56 -4.37 4.36
CA PHE A 158 27.79 -4.40 3.58
C PHE A 158 28.24 -5.82 3.23
N ASP A 159 27.94 -6.82 4.06
CA ASP A 159 28.34 -8.22 3.85
C ASP A 159 27.66 -8.81 2.60
N GLU A 160 26.36 -8.57 2.44
CA GLU A 160 25.59 -9.07 1.31
C GLU A 160 25.30 -7.98 0.24
N ASN A 161 25.77 -6.75 0.47
CA ASN A 161 25.65 -5.60 -0.43
C ASN A 161 24.20 -5.36 -0.89
N TYR A 162 23.28 -5.19 0.07
CA TYR A 162 21.90 -4.79 -0.21
C TYR A 162 21.45 -3.61 0.67
N TRP A 163 20.46 -2.86 0.18
CA TRP A 163 19.93 -1.70 0.86
C TRP A 163 18.76 -2.07 1.76
N ILE A 164 18.75 -1.49 2.95
CA ILE A 164 17.71 -1.62 3.97
C ILE A 164 16.97 -0.28 4.17
N GLY A 165 17.70 0.84 4.07
CA GLY A 165 17.19 2.17 4.33
C GLY A 165 16.82 2.35 5.80
N ILE A 166 15.62 2.91 6.03
CA ILE A 166 15.05 3.07 7.39
C ILE A 166 14.14 1.90 7.79
N TYR A 167 14.08 0.85 6.97
CA TYR A 167 13.28 -0.33 7.24
C TYR A 167 14.08 -1.35 8.05
N PHE A 168 13.39 -2.36 8.58
CA PHE A 168 14.01 -3.41 9.41
C PHE A 168 14.93 -4.34 8.60
N ASN A 169 14.54 -4.65 7.37
CA ASN A 169 15.31 -5.50 6.46
C ASN A 169 14.95 -5.21 5.00
N ARG A 170 15.65 -5.86 4.07
CA ARG A 170 15.41 -5.74 2.63
C ARG A 170 13.99 -6.10 2.21
N ASN A 171 13.38 -7.09 2.87
CA ASN A 171 12.04 -7.54 2.56
C ASN A 171 10.96 -6.59 3.10
N SER A 172 11.29 -5.69 4.01
CA SER A 172 10.41 -4.62 4.47
C SER A 172 10.54 -3.34 3.63
N LEU A 173 11.72 -3.05 3.04
CA LEU A 173 11.93 -1.93 2.11
C LEU A 173 11.28 -2.20 0.74
N ALA A 174 11.41 -3.42 0.24
CA ALA A 174 11.05 -3.75 -1.13
C ALA A 174 9.54 -3.65 -1.44
N PRO A 175 8.60 -4.10 -0.58
CA PRO A 175 7.17 -3.96 -0.86
C PRO A 175 6.67 -2.52 -1.01
N PRO A 176 7.02 -1.55 -0.13
CA PRO A 176 6.68 -0.15 -0.37
C PRO A 176 7.24 0.41 -1.66
N ALA A 177 8.51 0.08 -2.02
CA ALA A 177 9.10 0.50 -3.28
C ALA A 177 8.38 -0.12 -4.50
N ALA A 178 8.01 -1.41 -4.41
CA ALA A 178 7.22 -2.08 -5.45
C ALA A 178 5.83 -1.45 -5.62
N LEU A 179 5.12 -1.18 -4.51
CA LEU A 179 3.82 -0.52 -4.52
C LEU A 179 3.92 0.93 -5.03
N GLY A 180 4.95 1.67 -4.63
CA GLY A 180 5.23 3.02 -5.13
C GLY A 180 5.40 3.02 -6.64
N LEU A 181 6.24 2.13 -7.17
CA LEU A 181 6.46 1.97 -8.60
C LEU A 181 5.17 1.64 -9.36
N LEU A 182 4.38 0.69 -8.88
CA LEU A 182 3.12 0.27 -9.53
C LEU A 182 2.06 1.37 -9.47
N THR A 183 1.93 2.07 -8.35
CA THR A 183 0.96 3.17 -8.21
C THR A 183 1.36 4.39 -9.04
N ALA A 184 2.65 4.74 -9.10
CA ALA A 184 3.15 5.80 -9.97
C ALA A 184 2.91 5.47 -11.45
N GLY A 185 3.19 4.23 -11.87
CA GLY A 185 2.91 3.76 -13.23
C GLY A 185 1.42 3.80 -13.59
N ALA A 186 0.53 3.37 -12.68
CA ALA A 186 -0.90 3.44 -12.88
C ALA A 186 -1.41 4.88 -12.97
N LEU A 187 -0.91 5.79 -12.13
CA LEU A 187 -1.24 7.21 -12.18
C LEU A 187 -0.75 7.85 -13.48
N ALA A 188 0.49 7.56 -13.90
CA ALA A 188 1.04 8.04 -15.16
C ALA A 188 0.17 7.60 -16.35
N TRP A 189 -0.23 6.33 -16.38
CA TRP A 189 -1.16 5.81 -17.40
C TRP A 189 -2.49 6.56 -17.44
N ILE A 190 -3.10 6.81 -16.28
CA ILE A 190 -4.36 7.56 -16.18
C ILE A 190 -4.19 9.00 -16.68
N LEU A 191 -3.08 9.67 -16.30
CA LEU A 191 -2.80 11.06 -16.70
C LEU A 191 -2.54 11.20 -18.20
N ILE A 192 -1.80 10.26 -18.80
CA ILE A 192 -1.56 10.24 -20.25
C ILE A 192 -2.88 10.12 -21.02
N ASN A 193 -3.82 9.30 -20.53
CA ASN A 193 -5.10 9.11 -21.21
C ASN A 193 -6.08 10.28 -20.97
N ARG A 194 -6.04 10.95 -19.82
CA ARG A 194 -6.97 12.04 -19.48
C ARG A 194 -6.46 13.43 -19.85
N LYS A 195 -5.14 13.61 -19.97
CA LYS A 195 -4.45 14.86 -20.32
C LYS A 195 -4.99 16.11 -19.61
N PRO A 196 -5.02 16.13 -18.24
CA PRO A 196 -5.42 17.33 -17.51
C PRO A 196 -4.41 18.47 -17.75
N LYS A 197 -4.78 19.72 -17.40
CA LYS A 197 -4.00 20.94 -17.70
C LYS A 197 -2.48 20.83 -17.41
N TYR A 198 -2.08 20.14 -16.35
CA TYR A 198 -0.66 20.00 -15.94
C TYR A 198 -0.14 18.55 -16.08
N TRP A 199 -0.73 17.76 -16.99
CA TRP A 199 -0.40 16.34 -17.11
C TRP A 199 1.09 16.07 -17.36
N PHE A 200 1.76 16.92 -18.17
CA PHE A 200 3.18 16.74 -18.49
C PHE A 200 4.07 16.87 -17.25
N LEU A 201 3.90 17.95 -16.45
CA LEU A 201 4.65 18.14 -15.21
C LEU A 201 4.41 16.99 -14.23
N SER A 202 3.18 16.56 -14.10
CA SER A 202 2.83 15.41 -13.26
C SER A 202 3.51 14.12 -13.72
N ILE A 203 3.62 13.89 -15.02
CA ILE A 203 4.35 12.73 -15.57
C ILE A 203 5.84 12.80 -15.25
N VAL A 204 6.48 13.96 -15.37
CA VAL A 204 7.90 14.13 -15.01
C VAL A 204 8.11 13.73 -13.56
N ILE A 205 7.31 14.26 -12.64
CA ILE A 205 7.38 13.91 -11.20
C ILE A 205 7.17 12.41 -10.98
N LEU A 206 6.20 11.80 -11.64
CA LEU A 206 5.95 10.36 -11.51
C LEU A 206 7.09 9.51 -12.05
N VAL A 207 7.76 9.94 -13.12
CA VAL A 207 8.94 9.25 -13.66
C VAL A 207 10.09 9.31 -12.67
N ASP A 208 10.35 10.47 -12.05
CA ASP A 208 11.38 10.59 -11.01
C ASP A 208 11.11 9.67 -9.82
N VAL A 209 9.84 9.63 -9.37
CA VAL A 209 9.39 8.68 -8.33
C VAL A 209 9.62 7.24 -8.76
N MET A 210 9.26 6.86 -9.99
CA MET A 210 9.47 5.50 -10.50
C MET A 210 10.95 5.12 -10.57
N ILE A 211 11.83 6.06 -10.93
CA ILE A 211 13.28 5.82 -10.96
C ILE A 211 13.81 5.58 -9.55
N LEU A 212 13.39 6.39 -8.57
CA LEU A 212 13.75 6.23 -7.17
C LEU A 212 13.30 4.86 -6.64
N ASP A 213 12.02 4.54 -6.82
CA ASP A 213 11.40 3.33 -6.30
C ASP A 213 12.00 2.07 -6.94
N LEU A 214 12.24 2.10 -8.24
CA LEU A 214 12.92 1.02 -8.97
C LEU A 214 14.37 0.85 -8.48
N GLY A 215 15.09 1.94 -8.25
CA GLY A 215 16.44 1.91 -7.71
C GLY A 215 16.50 1.26 -6.33
N LEU A 216 15.60 1.64 -5.42
CA LEU A 216 15.49 1.06 -4.08
C LEU A 216 15.10 -0.43 -4.16
N LEU A 217 14.15 -0.79 -5.02
CA LEU A 217 13.71 -2.17 -5.22
C LEU A 217 14.85 -3.07 -5.71
N ILE A 218 15.57 -2.66 -6.74
CA ILE A 218 16.70 -3.44 -7.29
C ILE A 218 17.80 -3.57 -6.25
N ARG A 219 18.15 -2.50 -5.55
CA ARG A 219 19.21 -2.48 -4.55
C ARG A 219 18.85 -3.21 -3.26
N SER A 220 17.56 -3.38 -2.95
CA SER A 220 17.11 -4.23 -1.84
C SER A 220 17.41 -5.71 -2.07
N LYS A 221 17.58 -6.14 -3.31
CA LYS A 221 17.79 -7.56 -3.72
C LYS A 221 16.69 -8.49 -3.17
N SER A 222 15.47 -7.99 -2.95
CA SER A 222 14.34 -8.80 -2.50
C SER A 222 13.74 -9.58 -3.68
N SER A 223 14.01 -10.87 -3.75
CA SER A 223 13.50 -11.76 -4.80
C SER A 223 11.97 -11.82 -4.82
N THR A 224 11.33 -11.77 -3.64
CA THR A 224 9.86 -11.82 -3.51
C THR A 224 9.19 -10.62 -4.17
N SER A 225 9.66 -9.41 -3.89
CA SER A 225 9.05 -8.19 -4.45
C SER A 225 9.38 -8.03 -5.93
N LEU A 226 10.58 -8.40 -6.37
CA LEU A 226 10.95 -8.44 -7.79
C LEU A 226 10.11 -9.47 -8.54
N GLY A 227 9.93 -10.66 -7.97
CA GLY A 227 9.07 -11.71 -8.53
C GLY A 227 7.61 -11.26 -8.64
N ALA A 228 7.08 -10.58 -7.62
CA ALA A 228 5.72 -10.04 -7.65
C ALA A 228 5.52 -9.02 -8.78
N ILE A 229 6.47 -8.11 -9.00
CA ILE A 229 6.42 -7.16 -10.13
C ILE A 229 6.51 -7.89 -11.47
N ALA A 230 7.41 -8.86 -11.60
CA ALA A 230 7.53 -9.64 -12.83
C ALA A 230 6.23 -10.36 -13.18
N VAL A 231 5.59 -11.00 -12.19
CA VAL A 231 4.27 -11.65 -12.36
C VAL A 231 3.22 -10.62 -12.74
N PHE A 232 3.18 -9.45 -12.08
CA PHE A 232 2.24 -8.39 -12.42
C PHE A 232 2.40 -7.93 -13.87
N ILE A 233 3.63 -7.64 -14.31
CA ILE A 233 3.92 -7.22 -15.69
C ILE A 233 3.50 -8.30 -16.69
N PHE A 234 3.79 -9.58 -16.39
CA PHE A 234 3.40 -10.71 -17.23
C PHE A 234 1.88 -10.81 -17.37
N VAL A 235 1.14 -10.80 -16.25
CA VAL A 235 -0.32 -10.89 -16.25
C VAL A 235 -0.95 -9.70 -16.96
N TRP A 236 -0.46 -8.49 -16.70
CA TRP A 236 -0.96 -7.28 -17.35
C TRP A 236 -0.65 -7.26 -18.86
N GLY A 237 0.56 -7.66 -19.24
CA GLY A 237 0.96 -7.79 -20.65
C GLY A 237 0.12 -8.85 -21.38
N PHE A 238 -0.08 -10.01 -20.78
CA PHE A 238 -0.92 -11.08 -21.30
C PHE A 238 -2.37 -10.62 -21.49
N TRP A 239 -2.94 -9.95 -20.49
CA TRP A 239 -4.28 -9.40 -20.55
C TRP A 239 -4.45 -8.34 -21.66
N THR A 240 -3.48 -7.44 -21.80
CA THR A 240 -3.49 -6.43 -22.86
C THR A 240 -3.37 -7.05 -24.24
N ALA A 241 -2.54 -8.07 -24.40
CA ALA A 241 -2.40 -8.84 -25.64
C ALA A 241 -3.72 -9.52 -26.03
N ILE A 242 -4.38 -10.20 -25.08
CA ILE A 242 -5.71 -10.82 -25.34
C ILE A 242 -6.72 -9.78 -25.81
N ARG A 243 -6.80 -8.63 -25.13
CA ARG A 243 -7.73 -7.56 -25.53
C ARG A 243 -7.42 -6.98 -26.91
N TRP A 244 -6.16 -6.86 -27.24
CA TRP A 244 -5.74 -6.39 -28.56
C TRP A 244 -6.15 -7.38 -29.68
N PHE A 245 -5.94 -8.70 -29.47
CA PHE A 245 -6.38 -9.75 -30.42
C PHE A 245 -7.90 -9.78 -30.56
N GLN A 246 -8.66 -9.66 -29.48
CA GLN A 246 -10.12 -9.61 -29.52
C GLN A 246 -10.63 -8.41 -30.35
N ARG A 247 -10.03 -7.22 -30.14
CA ARG A 247 -10.39 -6.02 -30.91
C ARG A 247 -10.11 -6.16 -32.42
N ARG A 248 -9.00 -6.79 -32.79
CA ARG A 248 -8.69 -7.08 -34.20
C ARG A 248 -9.69 -8.05 -34.83
N ARG A 249 -10.07 -9.09 -34.12
CA ARG A 249 -11.04 -10.08 -34.62
C ARG A 249 -12.40 -9.46 -34.92
N ILE A 250 -12.86 -8.54 -34.06
CA ILE A 250 -14.13 -7.82 -34.25
C ILE A 250 -14.04 -6.86 -35.46
N SER A 251 -12.90 -6.22 -35.72
CA SER A 251 -12.73 -5.34 -36.87
C SER A 251 -12.70 -6.10 -38.19
N LEU A 252 -12.10 -7.27 -38.24
CA LEU A 252 -12.06 -8.14 -39.46
C LEU A 252 -13.45 -8.66 -39.82
N ASN A 253 -14.28 -9.05 -38.85
CA ASN A 253 -15.65 -9.49 -39.12
C ASN A 253 -16.56 -8.34 -39.64
N LYS A 254 -16.29 -7.09 -39.28
CA LYS A 254 -17.05 -5.94 -39.80
C LYS A 254 -16.70 -5.60 -41.27
N THR A 255 -15.46 -5.83 -41.69
CA THR A 255 -15.01 -5.59 -43.06
C THR A 255 -15.46 -6.69 -44.04
N GLN A 256 -15.89 -7.85 -43.57
CA GLN A 256 -16.41 -8.93 -44.40
C GLN A 256 -17.94 -8.86 -44.60
N LEU A 257 -18.62 -7.92 -43.97
CA LEU A 257 -20.08 -7.72 -44.02
C LEU A 257 -20.48 -6.50 -44.87
N VAL A 258 -19.56 -5.85 -45.56
CA VAL A 258 -19.72 -4.79 -46.59
C VAL A 258 -19.21 -5.31 -47.90
#